data_70ca7b066b454b55f727c7ca2d7ccf71
#
_entry.id   70ca7b066b454b55f727c7ca2d7ccf71
#
_cell.length_a   1.000
_cell.length_b   1.000
_cell.length_c   1.000
_cell.angle_alpha   90.00
_cell.angle_beta   90.00
_cell.angle_gamma   90.00
#
_symmetry.space_group_name_H-M   'P 1'
#
loop_
_entity.id
_entity.type
_entity.pdbx_description
1 polymer ?
#
loop_
_entity_poly.entity_id
_entity_poly.type
_entity_poly.pdbx_seq_one_letter_code
_entity_poly.pdbx_strand_id
1 'polypeptide(L)'
;MPQSHGKRAAGVLLILGAALCFAFMNLFVNLAGELPVMQKVFFRNLVSAGVVFVLLCFSKEKFRIHSKECLLWLFLRSFVGFLGVILNFYAIDTIGSISDASILNKLSPFFAILFSVFLLKEKPRAYEVAFVVLAFAGAMFVVKPTFTMQSLPAVSGFLSGACAGFAYTCVRVLGVKGERGMMTVFFFSAFSTLVALPFFIAFYEPMTPFQWFSLIMAGVSATGGQFCITAAYRFAPAKEIAVFDYSQVLFAAVLGFFFLDQVPDVLSIVGYVVIIGAAVGKQLVCQHLAKRPAAPGTGERMQPPASPAEVPPENPPEGRDKSPPEG
;
A
#
# COMPACT_ATOMS: atom_id res chain seq x y z
N MET A 1 -10.46 1.62 -20.78
CA MET A 1 -11.49 0.59 -20.52
C MET A 1 -12.13 0.88 -19.18
N PRO A 2 -13.45 0.94 -19.03
CA PRO A 2 -14.07 0.98 -17.71
C PRO A 2 -13.67 -0.30 -16.99
N GLN A 3 -12.98 -0.16 -15.84
CA GLN A 3 -12.66 -1.30 -14.99
C GLN A 3 -13.97 -1.98 -14.63
N SER A 4 -14.05 -3.31 -14.78
CA SER A 4 -15.27 -4.04 -14.43
C SER A 4 -15.58 -3.76 -12.95
N HIS A 5 -16.85 -3.55 -12.61
CA HIS A 5 -17.32 -3.29 -11.24
C HIS A 5 -16.71 -4.27 -10.21
N GLY A 6 -16.45 -5.52 -10.62
CA GLY A 6 -15.81 -6.53 -9.79
C GLY A 6 -14.37 -6.20 -9.37
N LYS A 7 -13.53 -5.67 -10.26
CA LYS A 7 -12.14 -5.33 -9.93
C LYS A 7 -12.04 -4.19 -8.91
N ARG A 8 -12.93 -3.21 -9.04
CA ARG A 8 -13.01 -2.09 -8.10
C ARG A 8 -13.49 -2.54 -6.72
N ALA A 9 -14.54 -3.34 -6.65
CA ALA A 9 -15.03 -3.89 -5.38
C ALA A 9 -13.95 -4.74 -4.69
N ALA A 10 -13.23 -5.57 -5.44
CA ALA A 10 -12.10 -6.32 -4.92
C ALA A 10 -10.99 -5.40 -4.38
N GLY A 11 -10.66 -4.29 -5.08
CA GLY A 11 -9.69 -3.31 -4.60
C GLY A 11 -10.10 -2.66 -3.28
N VAL A 12 -11.39 -2.31 -3.11
CA VAL A 12 -11.93 -1.73 -1.86
C VAL A 12 -11.89 -2.76 -0.73
N LEU A 13 -12.31 -4.00 -0.96
CA LEU A 13 -12.25 -5.05 0.07
C LEU A 13 -10.81 -5.33 0.51
N LEU A 14 -9.87 -5.34 -0.42
CA LEU A 14 -8.46 -5.56 -0.14
C LEU A 14 -7.84 -4.39 0.65
N ILE A 15 -8.18 -3.13 0.36
CA ILE A 15 -7.66 -2.01 1.15
C ILE A 15 -8.24 -1.99 2.56
N LEU A 16 -9.50 -2.38 2.75
CA LEU A 16 -10.09 -2.57 4.07
C LEU A 16 -9.43 -3.72 4.83
N GLY A 17 -9.15 -4.85 4.15
CA GLY A 17 -8.38 -5.96 4.72
C GLY A 17 -6.96 -5.54 5.12
N ALA A 18 -6.29 -4.74 4.29
CA ALA A 18 -4.99 -4.17 4.62
C ALA A 18 -5.05 -3.28 5.87
N ALA A 19 -6.06 -2.41 5.93
CA ALA A 19 -6.28 -1.50 7.07
C ALA A 19 -6.49 -2.28 8.37
N LEU A 20 -7.28 -3.35 8.35
CA LEU A 20 -7.49 -4.23 9.49
C LEU A 20 -6.20 -4.94 9.92
N CYS A 21 -5.48 -5.54 8.98
CA CYS A 21 -4.21 -6.22 9.26
C CYS A 21 -3.16 -5.25 9.84
N PHE A 22 -3.06 -4.03 9.31
CA PHE A 22 -2.14 -3.03 9.86
C PHE A 22 -2.58 -2.50 11.23
N ALA A 23 -3.88 -2.46 11.51
CA ALA A 23 -4.37 -2.13 12.85
C ALA A 23 -3.95 -3.22 13.87
N PHE A 24 -4.09 -4.51 13.54
CA PHE A 24 -3.57 -5.61 14.36
C PHE A 24 -2.05 -5.55 14.50
N MET A 25 -1.33 -5.27 13.42
CA MET A 25 0.13 -5.07 13.48
C MET A 25 0.49 -4.00 14.51
N ASN A 26 -0.17 -2.84 14.47
CA ASN A 26 0.08 -1.74 15.41
C ASN A 26 -0.26 -2.13 16.84
N LEU A 27 -1.35 -2.88 17.07
CA LEU A 27 -1.70 -3.42 18.38
C LEU A 27 -0.58 -4.30 18.92
N PHE A 28 -0.11 -5.29 18.17
CA PHE A 28 0.96 -6.19 18.61
C PHE A 28 2.31 -5.49 18.80
N VAL A 29 2.63 -4.48 17.97
CA VAL A 29 3.82 -3.64 18.19
C VAL A 29 3.73 -2.85 19.48
N ASN A 30 2.53 -2.37 19.84
CA ASN A 30 2.28 -1.68 21.12
C ASN A 30 2.40 -2.65 22.29
N LEU A 31 1.78 -3.84 22.19
CA LEU A 31 1.85 -4.89 23.23
C LEU A 31 3.28 -5.42 23.45
N ALA A 32 4.18 -5.30 22.48
CA ALA A 32 5.60 -5.63 22.65
C ALA A 32 6.33 -4.64 23.59
N GLY A 33 5.71 -3.50 23.94
CA GLY A 33 6.24 -2.55 24.90
C GLY A 33 7.47 -1.78 24.41
N GLU A 34 8.31 -1.37 25.35
CA GLU A 34 9.51 -0.57 25.08
C GLU A 34 10.65 -1.47 24.60
N LEU A 35 10.76 -1.64 23.31
CA LEU A 35 11.88 -2.26 22.61
C LEU A 35 12.43 -1.30 21.56
N PRO A 36 13.74 -1.37 21.23
CA PRO A 36 14.32 -0.56 20.18
C PRO A 36 13.51 -0.66 18.87
N VAL A 37 13.20 0.46 18.29
CA VAL A 37 12.35 0.55 17.08
C VAL A 37 12.89 -0.33 15.95
N MET A 38 14.21 -0.31 15.73
CA MET A 38 14.84 -1.12 14.68
C MET A 38 14.70 -2.62 14.94
N GLN A 39 14.64 -3.04 16.19
CA GLN A 39 14.37 -4.44 16.58
C GLN A 39 12.93 -4.84 16.20
N LYS A 40 11.94 -3.99 16.49
CA LYS A 40 10.55 -4.19 16.06
C LYS A 40 10.41 -4.25 14.53
N VAL A 41 11.09 -3.33 13.82
CA VAL A 41 11.12 -3.31 12.33
C VAL A 41 11.77 -4.56 11.76
N PHE A 42 12.89 -4.99 12.33
CA PHE A 42 13.61 -6.18 11.91
C PHE A 42 12.72 -7.43 11.99
N PHE A 43 12.15 -7.72 13.19
CA PHE A 43 11.29 -8.90 13.38
C PHE A 43 10.04 -8.86 12.49
N ARG A 44 9.37 -7.73 12.40
CA ARG A 44 8.22 -7.56 11.51
C ARG A 44 8.54 -7.94 10.06
N ASN A 45 9.67 -7.46 9.54
CA ASN A 45 10.04 -7.72 8.16
C ASN A 45 10.66 -9.11 7.98
N LEU A 46 11.40 -9.64 8.97
CA LEU A 46 11.93 -11.00 8.97
C LEU A 46 10.82 -12.04 8.87
N VAL A 47 9.79 -11.93 9.71
CA VAL A 47 8.61 -12.82 9.66
C VAL A 47 7.90 -12.72 8.31
N SER A 48 7.70 -11.49 7.82
CA SER A 48 7.09 -11.27 6.50
C SER A 48 7.94 -11.88 5.37
N ALA A 49 9.25 -11.66 5.39
CA ALA A 49 10.17 -12.24 4.40
C ALA A 49 10.15 -13.78 4.46
N GLY A 50 10.17 -14.36 5.66
CA GLY A 50 10.11 -15.82 5.87
C GLY A 50 8.81 -16.44 5.34
N VAL A 51 7.66 -15.86 5.69
CA VAL A 51 6.36 -16.35 5.20
C VAL A 51 6.30 -16.28 3.67
N VAL A 52 6.68 -15.14 3.08
CA VAL A 52 6.62 -15.00 1.62
C VAL A 52 7.68 -15.84 0.91
N PHE A 53 8.86 -16.04 1.51
CA PHE A 53 9.88 -16.96 1.01
C PHE A 53 9.32 -18.38 0.88
N VAL A 54 8.69 -18.90 1.93
CA VAL A 54 8.05 -20.23 1.91
C VAL A 54 6.99 -20.30 0.82
N LEU A 55 6.11 -19.30 0.70
CA LEU A 55 5.10 -19.27 -0.35
C LEU A 55 5.70 -19.23 -1.75
N LEU A 56 6.82 -18.52 -1.95
CA LEU A 56 7.53 -18.48 -3.24
C LEU A 56 8.19 -19.84 -3.59
N CYS A 57 8.72 -20.55 -2.60
CA CYS A 57 9.28 -21.90 -2.83
C CYS A 57 8.23 -22.89 -3.35
N PHE A 58 6.98 -22.77 -2.92
CA PHE A 58 5.84 -23.58 -3.41
C PHE A 58 5.21 -23.02 -4.69
N SER A 59 5.55 -21.80 -5.11
CA SER A 59 5.03 -21.22 -6.33
C SER A 59 5.69 -21.80 -7.57
N LYS A 60 4.91 -21.98 -8.65
CA LYS A 60 5.41 -22.51 -9.95
C LYS A 60 6.57 -21.68 -10.54
N GLU A 61 6.53 -20.36 -10.35
CA GLU A 61 7.50 -19.44 -10.94
C GLU A 61 8.64 -19.05 -9.97
N LYS A 62 8.64 -19.56 -8.73
CA LYS A 62 9.63 -19.30 -7.69
C LYS A 62 10.04 -17.81 -7.60
N PHE A 63 11.34 -17.50 -7.64
CA PHE A 63 11.93 -16.15 -7.54
C PHE A 63 12.10 -15.40 -8.86
N ARG A 64 11.32 -15.75 -9.89
CA ARG A 64 11.42 -15.11 -11.21
C ARG A 64 10.87 -13.68 -11.15
N ILE A 65 11.67 -12.71 -11.57
CA ILE A 65 11.30 -11.30 -11.80
C ILE A 65 10.88 -11.16 -13.26
N HIS A 66 9.81 -10.43 -13.51
CA HIS A 66 9.22 -10.31 -14.85
C HIS A 66 10.16 -9.62 -15.84
N SER A 67 10.83 -8.54 -15.45
CA SER A 67 11.76 -7.80 -16.33
C SER A 67 12.82 -7.02 -15.54
N LYS A 68 13.89 -6.56 -16.23
CA LYS A 68 14.90 -5.66 -15.62
C LYS A 68 14.29 -4.33 -15.14
N GLU A 69 13.28 -3.82 -15.83
CA GLU A 69 12.56 -2.63 -15.41
C GLU A 69 11.79 -2.88 -14.10
N CYS A 70 11.16 -4.06 -13.96
CA CYS A 70 10.50 -4.44 -12.72
C CYS A 70 11.48 -4.52 -11.55
N LEU A 71 12.71 -4.99 -11.77
CA LEU A 71 13.76 -5.02 -10.75
C LEU A 71 14.08 -3.61 -10.23
N LEU A 72 14.19 -2.62 -11.12
CA LEU A 72 14.42 -1.23 -10.73
C LEU A 72 13.25 -0.69 -9.87
N TRP A 73 12.00 -0.96 -10.28
CA TRP A 73 10.83 -0.52 -9.52
C TRP A 73 10.67 -1.26 -8.19
N LEU A 74 11.06 -2.54 -8.11
CA LEU A 74 11.12 -3.31 -6.86
C LEU A 74 12.14 -2.70 -5.89
N PHE A 75 13.33 -2.36 -6.39
CA PHE A 75 14.37 -1.71 -5.58
C PHE A 75 13.90 -0.34 -5.11
N LEU A 76 13.40 0.51 -6.00
CA LEU A 76 12.92 1.86 -5.68
C LEU A 76 11.78 1.84 -4.66
N ARG A 77 10.80 0.93 -4.84
CA ARG A 77 9.72 0.69 -3.88
C ARG A 77 10.26 0.30 -2.52
N SER A 78 11.25 -0.58 -2.47
CA SER A 78 11.79 -1.10 -1.22
C SER A 78 12.65 -0.06 -0.51
N PHE A 79 13.50 0.64 -1.25
CA PHE A 79 14.35 1.70 -0.71
C PHE A 79 13.51 2.86 -0.14
N VAL A 80 12.59 3.42 -0.96
CA VAL A 80 11.77 4.56 -0.52
C VAL A 80 10.78 4.14 0.56
N GLY A 81 10.21 2.92 0.46
CA GLY A 81 9.33 2.40 1.50
C GLY A 81 10.06 2.21 2.84
N PHE A 82 11.29 1.71 2.84
CA PHE A 82 12.09 1.58 4.05
C PHE A 82 12.53 2.93 4.62
N LEU A 83 12.94 3.87 3.75
CA LEU A 83 13.24 5.25 4.15
C LEU A 83 12.02 5.90 4.83
N GLY A 84 10.83 5.72 4.27
CA GLY A 84 9.58 6.19 4.88
C GLY A 84 9.34 5.60 6.28
N VAL A 85 9.68 4.33 6.51
CA VAL A 85 9.59 3.70 7.84
C VAL A 85 10.56 4.36 8.82
N ILE A 86 11.82 4.56 8.44
CA ILE A 86 12.82 5.21 9.30
C ILE A 86 12.39 6.63 9.65
N LEU A 87 11.97 7.42 8.67
CA LEU A 87 11.52 8.79 8.87
C LEU A 87 10.29 8.87 9.78
N ASN A 88 9.35 7.92 9.64
CA ASN A 88 8.18 7.83 10.51
C ASN A 88 8.57 7.54 11.96
N PHE A 89 9.48 6.60 12.18
CA PHE A 89 9.93 6.27 13.53
C PHE A 89 10.75 7.39 14.17
N TYR A 90 11.62 8.04 13.39
CA TYR A 90 12.32 9.22 13.87
C TYR A 90 11.32 10.33 14.28
N ALA A 91 10.25 10.54 13.50
CA ALA A 91 9.20 11.50 13.86
C ALA A 91 8.49 11.10 15.16
N ILE A 92 8.16 9.80 15.34
CA ILE A 92 7.50 9.28 16.56
C ILE A 92 8.38 9.52 17.78
N ASP A 93 9.66 9.17 17.70
CA ASP A 93 10.59 9.26 18.82
C ASP A 93 10.91 10.71 19.22
N THR A 94 10.89 11.64 18.25
CA THR A 94 11.38 13.02 18.49
C THR A 94 10.26 14.05 18.66
N ILE A 95 9.07 13.87 18.10
CA ILE A 95 7.93 14.79 18.27
C ILE A 95 7.38 14.72 19.70
N GLY A 96 7.62 13.62 20.43
CA GLY A 96 7.03 13.37 21.76
C GLY A 96 5.51 13.14 21.74
N SER A 97 4.87 13.19 20.57
CA SER A 97 3.47 12.92 20.33
C SER A 97 3.32 11.90 19.21
N ILE A 98 2.93 10.68 19.56
CA ILE A 98 2.65 9.60 18.60
C ILE A 98 1.53 10.02 17.64
N SER A 99 0.58 10.81 18.14
CA SER A 99 -0.55 11.35 17.37
C SER A 99 -0.08 12.25 16.23
N ASP A 100 0.82 13.19 16.50
CA ASP A 100 1.29 14.16 15.50
C ASP A 100 2.10 13.46 14.40
N ALA A 101 2.97 12.52 14.77
CA ALA A 101 3.72 11.71 13.80
C ALA A 101 2.79 10.82 12.94
N SER A 102 1.78 10.21 13.56
CA SER A 102 0.82 9.34 12.87
C SER A 102 0.00 10.09 11.84
N ILE A 103 -0.48 11.31 12.15
CA ILE A 103 -1.30 12.08 11.21
C ILE A 103 -0.48 12.54 10.00
N LEU A 104 0.80 12.86 10.19
CA LEU A 104 1.70 13.21 9.09
C LEU A 104 1.91 12.02 8.13
N ASN A 105 2.07 10.81 8.67
CA ASN A 105 2.15 9.60 7.84
C ASN A 105 0.83 9.32 7.09
N LYS A 106 -0.33 9.69 7.67
CA LYS A 106 -1.64 9.58 7.01
C LYS A 106 -1.85 10.56 5.84
N LEU A 107 -0.86 11.38 5.50
CA LEU A 107 -0.81 12.08 4.21
C LEU A 107 -0.46 11.16 3.03
N SER A 108 -0.02 9.93 3.27
CA SER A 108 0.37 8.98 2.21
C SER A 108 -0.69 8.75 1.12
N PRO A 109 -2.02 8.71 1.37
CA PRO A 109 -3.01 8.60 0.32
C PRO A 109 -3.04 9.80 -0.65
N PHE A 110 -2.77 11.02 -0.14
CA PHE A 110 -2.65 12.20 -0.99
C PHE A 110 -1.45 12.10 -1.91
N PHE A 111 -0.30 11.72 -1.35
CA PHE A 111 0.92 11.54 -2.13
C PHE A 111 0.79 10.39 -3.14
N ALA A 112 0.10 9.29 -2.80
CA ALA A 112 -0.18 8.22 -3.73
C ALA A 112 -1.01 8.69 -4.94
N ILE A 113 -2.01 9.55 -4.73
CA ILE A 113 -2.78 10.17 -5.81
C ILE A 113 -1.88 11.09 -6.63
N LEU A 114 -1.13 11.97 -5.96
CA LEU A 114 -0.23 12.93 -6.60
C LEU A 114 0.79 12.22 -7.52
N PHE A 115 1.52 11.25 -6.99
CA PHE A 115 2.51 10.50 -7.77
C PHE A 115 1.88 9.65 -8.88
N SER A 116 0.65 9.14 -8.70
CA SER A 116 -0.08 8.44 -9.76
C SER A 116 -0.38 9.34 -10.96
N VAL A 117 -0.63 10.65 -10.74
CA VAL A 117 -0.81 11.62 -11.82
C VAL A 117 0.45 11.73 -12.68
N PHE A 118 1.62 11.83 -12.04
CA PHE A 118 2.89 12.01 -12.77
C PHE A 118 3.40 10.72 -13.41
N LEU A 119 3.39 9.60 -12.66
CA LEU A 119 4.01 8.35 -13.11
C LEU A 119 3.10 7.53 -14.04
N LEU A 120 1.80 7.53 -13.76
CA LEU A 120 0.82 6.69 -14.45
C LEU A 120 -0.16 7.50 -15.30
N LYS A 121 -0.04 8.85 -15.27
CA LYS A 121 -0.97 9.78 -15.95
C LYS A 121 -2.44 9.55 -15.57
N GLU A 122 -2.69 9.04 -14.37
CA GLU A 122 -4.01 8.83 -13.82
C GLU A 122 -4.60 10.17 -13.36
N LYS A 123 -5.63 10.68 -14.02
CA LYS A 123 -6.26 11.97 -13.66
C LYS A 123 -7.33 11.74 -12.57
N PRO A 124 -7.17 12.24 -11.34
CA PRO A 124 -8.20 12.17 -10.31
C PRO A 124 -9.32 13.18 -10.64
N ARG A 125 -10.55 12.83 -10.28
CA ARG A 125 -11.67 13.78 -10.34
C ARG A 125 -11.74 14.58 -9.04
N ALA A 126 -12.23 15.81 -9.08
CA ALA A 126 -12.28 16.69 -7.91
C ALA A 126 -13.00 16.05 -6.70
N TYR A 127 -14.09 15.31 -6.92
CA TYR A 127 -14.79 14.63 -5.84
C TYR A 127 -13.94 13.51 -5.18
N GLU A 128 -13.06 12.83 -5.93
CA GLU A 128 -12.20 11.78 -5.38
C GLU A 128 -11.19 12.38 -4.39
N VAL A 129 -10.64 13.54 -4.74
CA VAL A 129 -9.74 14.29 -3.86
C VAL A 129 -10.52 14.85 -2.65
N ALA A 130 -11.72 15.41 -2.87
CA ALA A 130 -12.54 15.97 -1.80
C ALA A 130 -12.89 14.94 -0.71
N PHE A 131 -13.25 13.70 -1.09
CA PHE A 131 -13.51 12.63 -0.12
C PHE A 131 -12.25 12.17 0.63
N VAL A 132 -11.08 12.21 0.02
CA VAL A 132 -9.80 11.91 0.71
C VAL A 132 -9.49 13.03 1.72
N VAL A 133 -9.67 14.30 1.36
CA VAL A 133 -9.54 15.44 2.28
C VAL A 133 -10.51 15.32 3.45
N LEU A 134 -11.77 14.97 3.19
CA LEU A 134 -12.79 14.80 4.22
C LEU A 134 -12.43 13.65 5.19
N ALA A 135 -11.98 12.50 4.67
CA ALA A 135 -11.55 11.38 5.50
C ALA A 135 -10.30 11.71 6.34
N PHE A 136 -9.38 12.48 5.78
CA PHE A 136 -8.22 13.00 6.51
C PHE A 136 -8.63 13.94 7.65
N ALA A 137 -9.56 14.87 7.39
CA ALA A 137 -10.11 15.73 8.45
C ALA A 137 -10.75 14.90 9.57
N GLY A 138 -11.52 13.85 9.24
CA GLY A 138 -12.04 12.91 10.22
C GLY A 138 -10.94 12.21 11.02
N ALA A 139 -9.85 11.79 10.37
CA ALA A 139 -8.71 11.19 11.05
C ALA A 139 -8.02 12.18 12.01
N MET A 140 -7.93 13.45 11.67
CA MET A 140 -7.41 14.49 12.57
C MET A 140 -8.24 14.63 13.85
N PHE A 141 -9.57 14.50 13.78
CA PHE A 141 -10.42 14.53 14.99
C PHE A 141 -10.19 13.32 15.91
N VAL A 142 -9.83 12.15 15.34
CA VAL A 142 -9.52 10.95 16.14
C VAL A 142 -8.13 11.05 16.74
N VAL A 143 -7.14 11.40 15.94
CA VAL A 143 -5.72 11.42 16.32
C VAL A 143 -5.40 12.64 17.22
N LYS A 144 -6.11 13.77 17.05
CA LYS A 144 -5.96 15.01 17.81
C LYS A 144 -4.52 15.50 17.91
N PRO A 145 -3.90 15.82 16.76
CA PRO A 145 -2.53 16.30 16.77
C PRO A 145 -2.42 17.60 17.59
N THR A 146 -1.38 17.71 18.42
CA THR A 146 -1.19 18.88 19.30
C THR A 146 -0.53 20.05 18.58
N PHE A 147 0.02 19.80 17.39
CA PHE A 147 0.77 20.77 16.56
C PHE A 147 1.94 21.47 17.28
N THR A 148 2.43 20.92 18.39
CA THR A 148 3.62 21.37 19.10
C THR A 148 4.89 20.87 18.39
N MET A 149 4.96 21.09 17.08
CA MET A 149 5.99 20.46 16.25
C MET A 149 7.28 21.28 16.22
N GLN A 150 8.38 20.66 16.59
CA GLN A 150 9.70 21.11 16.17
C GLN A 150 9.84 20.91 14.66
N SER A 151 10.53 21.83 13.98
CA SER A 151 10.58 21.87 12.50
C SER A 151 11.12 20.58 11.86
N LEU A 152 12.23 20.05 12.37
CA LEU A 152 12.89 18.87 11.77
C LEU A 152 12.10 17.56 11.92
N PRO A 153 11.58 17.21 13.10
CA PRO A 153 10.70 16.04 13.25
C PRO A 153 9.42 16.13 12.43
N ALA A 154 8.81 17.33 12.33
CA ALA A 154 7.62 17.52 11.50
C ALA A 154 7.90 17.28 10.01
N VAL A 155 9.03 17.78 9.51
CA VAL A 155 9.48 17.52 8.13
C VAL A 155 9.72 16.01 7.91
N SER A 156 10.32 15.30 8.87
CA SER A 156 10.54 13.86 8.74
C SER A 156 9.22 13.08 8.68
N GLY A 157 8.24 13.42 9.51
CA GLY A 157 6.89 12.84 9.47
C GLY A 157 6.19 13.09 8.13
N PHE A 158 6.25 14.32 7.61
CA PHE A 158 5.71 14.67 6.30
C PHE A 158 6.39 13.88 5.17
N LEU A 159 7.72 13.81 5.17
CA LEU A 159 8.48 13.03 4.19
C LEU A 159 8.19 11.54 4.30
N SER A 160 7.93 11.02 5.50
CA SER A 160 7.52 9.61 5.68
C SER A 160 6.21 9.32 4.93
N GLY A 161 5.22 10.22 5.04
CA GLY A 161 3.96 10.13 4.28
C GLY A 161 4.19 10.19 2.77
N ALA A 162 5.08 11.08 2.30
CA ALA A 162 5.44 11.18 0.89
C ALA A 162 6.13 9.90 0.38
N CYS A 163 7.09 9.36 1.14
CA CYS A 163 7.76 8.10 0.82
C CYS A 163 6.77 6.92 0.76
N ALA A 164 5.83 6.83 1.71
CA ALA A 164 4.81 5.80 1.72
C ALA A 164 3.90 5.90 0.48
N GLY A 165 3.43 7.12 0.15
CA GLY A 165 2.61 7.37 -1.05
C GLY A 165 3.34 7.03 -2.35
N PHE A 166 4.64 7.38 -2.45
CA PHE A 166 5.47 7.00 -3.59
C PHE A 166 5.65 5.49 -3.69
N ALA A 167 5.92 4.81 -2.57
CA ALA A 167 6.05 3.36 -2.51
C ALA A 167 4.76 2.65 -2.98
N TYR A 168 3.58 3.14 -2.61
CA TYR A 168 2.30 2.61 -3.11
C TYR A 168 2.10 2.86 -4.60
N THR A 169 2.56 3.99 -5.11
CA THR A 169 2.55 4.25 -6.55
C THR A 169 3.48 3.30 -7.31
N CYS A 170 4.67 2.99 -6.76
CA CYS A 170 5.55 1.97 -7.32
C CYS A 170 4.90 0.58 -7.36
N VAL A 171 4.13 0.20 -6.31
CA VAL A 171 3.34 -1.05 -6.31
C VAL A 171 2.33 -1.05 -7.47
N ARG A 172 1.67 0.09 -7.71
CA ARG A 172 0.74 0.24 -8.85
C ARG A 172 1.45 0.09 -10.19
N VAL A 173 2.62 0.74 -10.37
CA VAL A 173 3.46 0.61 -11.58
C VAL A 173 3.86 -0.85 -11.81
N LEU A 174 4.35 -1.53 -10.77
CA LEU A 174 4.71 -2.95 -10.83
C LEU A 174 3.52 -3.82 -11.25
N GLY A 175 2.32 -3.52 -10.72
CA GLY A 175 1.10 -4.21 -11.09
C GLY A 175 0.72 -4.02 -12.56
N VAL A 176 0.85 -2.80 -13.10
CA VAL A 176 0.61 -2.48 -14.52
C VAL A 176 1.63 -3.17 -15.42
N LYS A 177 2.91 -3.25 -14.99
CA LYS A 177 3.97 -3.95 -15.71
C LYS A 177 3.90 -5.49 -15.60
N GLY A 178 2.93 -6.05 -14.88
CA GLY A 178 2.72 -7.50 -14.77
C GLY A 178 3.56 -8.18 -13.69
N GLU A 179 4.31 -7.45 -12.85
CA GLU A 179 5.09 -8.06 -11.78
C GLU A 179 4.17 -8.70 -10.73
N ARG A 180 4.61 -9.79 -10.12
CA ARG A 180 3.83 -10.55 -9.14
C ARG A 180 3.79 -9.86 -7.79
N GLY A 181 2.61 -9.80 -7.16
CA GLY A 181 2.45 -9.20 -5.84
C GLY A 181 3.32 -9.88 -4.76
N MET A 182 3.43 -11.21 -4.79
CA MET A 182 4.31 -11.95 -3.87
C MET A 182 5.78 -11.50 -3.98
N MET A 183 6.27 -11.30 -5.22
CA MET A 183 7.63 -10.82 -5.44
C MET A 183 7.84 -9.41 -4.92
N THR A 184 6.84 -8.55 -5.10
CA THR A 184 6.84 -7.16 -4.57
C THR A 184 6.93 -7.15 -3.03
N VAL A 185 6.15 -8.00 -2.36
CA VAL A 185 6.17 -8.09 -0.87
C VAL A 185 7.47 -8.72 -0.38
N PHE A 186 7.92 -9.81 -1.02
CA PHE A 186 9.18 -10.47 -0.67
C PHE A 186 10.37 -9.52 -0.76
N PHE A 187 10.51 -8.85 -1.91
CA PHE A 187 11.66 -7.97 -2.16
C PHE A 187 11.73 -6.83 -1.14
N PHE A 188 10.58 -6.23 -0.82
CA PHE A 188 10.51 -5.20 0.22
C PHE A 188 10.89 -5.74 1.61
N SER A 189 10.32 -6.87 2.01
CA SER A 189 10.54 -7.42 3.35
C SER A 189 11.98 -7.91 3.51
N ALA A 190 12.54 -8.59 2.49
CA ALA A 190 13.93 -9.03 2.48
C ALA A 190 14.90 -7.84 2.52
N PHE A 191 14.69 -6.82 1.66
CA PHE A 191 15.48 -5.60 1.65
C PHE A 191 15.45 -4.90 3.01
N SER A 192 14.25 -4.72 3.57
CA SER A 192 14.09 -4.06 4.88
C SER A 192 14.73 -4.84 6.02
N THR A 193 14.66 -6.18 5.99
CA THR A 193 15.34 -7.04 6.97
C THR A 193 16.85 -6.91 6.89
N LEU A 194 17.41 -6.95 5.66
CA LEU A 194 18.86 -6.84 5.45
C LEU A 194 19.40 -5.48 5.89
N VAL A 195 18.68 -4.39 5.60
CA VAL A 195 19.11 -3.04 6.00
C VAL A 195 18.91 -2.81 7.50
N ALA A 196 17.88 -3.39 8.13
CA ALA A 196 17.67 -3.29 9.58
C ALA A 196 18.61 -4.17 10.39
N LEU A 197 19.19 -5.23 9.81
CA LEU A 197 20.03 -6.21 10.51
C LEU A 197 21.24 -5.61 11.26
N PRO A 198 22.06 -4.72 10.70
CA PRO A 198 23.18 -4.12 11.41
C PRO A 198 22.72 -3.34 12.66
N PHE A 199 21.61 -2.60 12.54
CA PHE A 199 21.05 -1.85 13.67
C PHE A 199 20.45 -2.78 14.73
N PHE A 200 19.82 -3.88 14.31
CA PHE A 200 19.32 -4.90 15.21
C PHE A 200 20.48 -5.51 16.02
N ILE A 201 21.60 -5.85 15.39
CA ILE A 201 22.78 -6.42 16.07
C ILE A 201 23.41 -5.40 17.04
N ALA A 202 23.49 -4.13 16.64
CA ALA A 202 24.13 -3.08 17.43
C ALA A 202 23.31 -2.66 18.67
N PHE A 203 21.99 -2.72 18.60
CA PHE A 203 21.07 -2.22 19.64
C PHE A 203 20.09 -3.32 20.11
N TYR A 204 20.55 -4.57 20.15
CA TYR A 204 19.71 -5.68 20.57
C TYR A 204 19.42 -5.62 22.08
N GLU A 205 18.16 -5.72 22.43
CA GLU A 205 17.69 -5.91 23.81
C GLU A 205 17.04 -7.28 23.98
N PRO A 206 17.33 -7.99 25.12
CA PRO A 206 16.69 -9.27 25.42
C PRO A 206 15.17 -9.13 25.52
N MET A 207 14.44 -10.09 24.95
CA MET A 207 12.99 -10.08 24.89
C MET A 207 12.37 -11.16 25.77
N THR A 208 11.26 -10.81 26.43
CA THR A 208 10.40 -11.77 27.12
C THR A 208 9.65 -12.68 26.13
N PRO A 209 9.16 -13.86 26.55
CA PRO A 209 8.35 -14.74 25.70
C PRO A 209 7.11 -14.04 25.11
N PHE A 210 6.48 -13.14 25.86
CA PHE A 210 5.33 -12.37 25.40
C PHE A 210 5.70 -11.35 24.31
N GLN A 211 6.87 -10.71 24.43
CA GLN A 211 7.38 -9.81 23.39
C GLN A 211 7.71 -10.56 22.09
N TRP A 212 8.29 -11.76 22.20
CA TRP A 212 8.51 -12.65 21.05
C TRP A 212 7.20 -12.97 20.34
N PHE A 213 6.19 -13.43 21.11
CA PHE A 213 4.86 -13.71 20.56
C PHE A 213 4.26 -12.47 19.86
N SER A 214 4.31 -11.31 20.51
CA SER A 214 3.77 -10.06 19.99
C SER A 214 4.47 -9.65 18.69
N LEU A 215 5.80 -9.72 18.59
CA LEU A 215 6.52 -9.36 17.38
C LEU A 215 6.30 -10.35 16.23
N ILE A 216 6.13 -11.65 16.51
CA ILE A 216 5.76 -12.65 15.50
C ILE A 216 4.37 -12.35 14.98
N MET A 217 3.38 -12.08 15.85
CA MET A 217 2.02 -11.73 15.44
C MET A 217 1.97 -10.40 14.68
N ALA A 218 2.78 -9.41 15.09
CA ALA A 218 2.96 -8.18 14.32
C ALA A 218 3.47 -8.45 12.89
N GLY A 219 4.45 -9.36 12.75
CA GLY A 219 4.98 -9.76 11.45
C GLY A 219 3.98 -10.50 10.57
N VAL A 220 3.19 -11.42 11.15
CA VAL A 220 2.11 -12.13 10.43
C VAL A 220 1.04 -11.16 9.96
N SER A 221 0.59 -10.26 10.85
CA SER A 221 -0.40 -9.23 10.52
C SER A 221 0.15 -8.27 9.46
N ALA A 222 1.41 -7.85 9.58
CA ALA A 222 2.07 -7.03 8.57
C ALA A 222 2.11 -7.73 7.19
N THR A 223 2.36 -9.03 7.16
CA THR A 223 2.39 -9.82 5.92
C THR A 223 1.02 -9.81 5.25
N GLY A 224 -0.05 -10.08 6.00
CA GLY A 224 -1.43 -9.99 5.50
C GLY A 224 -1.74 -8.58 4.95
N GLY A 225 -1.37 -7.54 5.71
CA GLY A 225 -1.53 -6.14 5.28
C GLY A 225 -0.77 -5.81 4.00
N GLN A 226 0.49 -6.27 3.87
CA GLN A 226 1.30 -6.05 2.68
C GLN A 226 0.74 -6.78 1.44
N PHE A 227 0.23 -8.01 1.60
CA PHE A 227 -0.45 -8.71 0.50
C PHE A 227 -1.72 -7.99 0.08
N CYS A 228 -2.56 -7.62 1.02
CA CYS A 228 -3.82 -6.93 0.75
C CYS A 228 -3.60 -5.57 0.08
N ILE A 229 -2.68 -4.74 0.60
CA ILE A 229 -2.40 -3.42 0.02
C ILE A 229 -1.75 -3.53 -1.36
N THR A 230 -0.83 -4.48 -1.53
CA THR A 230 -0.19 -4.74 -2.83
C THR A 230 -1.22 -5.17 -3.86
N ALA A 231 -2.13 -6.08 -3.50
CA ALA A 231 -3.21 -6.51 -4.38
C ALA A 231 -4.20 -5.36 -4.66
N ALA A 232 -4.57 -4.56 -3.66
CA ALA A 232 -5.48 -3.43 -3.83
C ALA A 232 -4.96 -2.43 -4.87
N TYR A 233 -3.70 -2.00 -4.76
CA TYR A 233 -3.07 -1.08 -5.73
C TYR A 233 -2.83 -1.70 -7.11
N ARG A 234 -2.77 -3.02 -7.22
CA ARG A 234 -2.74 -3.71 -8.53
C ARG A 234 -4.11 -3.71 -9.22
N PHE A 235 -5.19 -3.88 -8.44
CA PHE A 235 -6.55 -3.95 -8.98
C PHE A 235 -7.17 -2.57 -9.24
N ALA A 236 -6.83 -1.57 -8.42
CA ALA A 236 -7.45 -0.27 -8.50
C ALA A 236 -6.44 0.88 -8.37
N PRO A 237 -6.66 2.01 -9.06
CA PRO A 237 -5.83 3.20 -8.92
C PRO A 237 -6.00 3.87 -7.56
N ALA A 238 -4.96 4.59 -7.11
CA ALA A 238 -4.96 5.27 -5.81
C ALA A 238 -6.20 6.16 -5.59
N LYS A 239 -6.60 6.93 -6.60
CA LYS A 239 -7.78 7.80 -6.56
C LYS A 239 -9.10 7.08 -6.21
N GLU A 240 -9.21 5.78 -6.48
CA GLU A 240 -10.41 5.01 -6.18
C GLU A 240 -10.40 4.41 -4.76
N ILE A 241 -9.23 4.04 -4.23
CA ILE A 241 -9.11 3.31 -2.97
C ILE A 241 -8.59 4.13 -1.80
N ALA A 242 -7.92 5.27 -2.04
CA ALA A 242 -7.22 6.05 -1.02
C ALA A 242 -8.09 6.45 0.19
N VAL A 243 -9.38 6.79 -0.03
CA VAL A 243 -10.28 7.16 1.09
C VAL A 243 -10.51 6.01 2.06
N PHE A 244 -10.47 4.77 1.60
CA PHE A 244 -10.72 3.60 2.43
C PHE A 244 -9.52 3.22 3.30
N ASP A 245 -8.32 3.74 3.02
CA ASP A 245 -7.13 3.54 3.87
C ASP A 245 -7.29 4.16 5.26
N TYR A 246 -8.10 5.20 5.37
CA TYR A 246 -8.43 5.83 6.68
C TYR A 246 -9.25 4.93 7.60
N SER A 247 -9.85 3.84 7.11
CA SER A 247 -10.53 2.83 7.95
C SER A 247 -9.57 2.16 8.93
N GLN A 248 -8.26 2.20 8.70
CA GLN A 248 -7.26 1.75 9.67
C GLN A 248 -7.39 2.48 11.02
N VAL A 249 -7.75 3.76 10.99
CA VAL A 249 -7.97 4.56 12.22
C VAL A 249 -9.16 4.02 13.01
N LEU A 250 -10.24 3.62 12.29
CA LEU A 250 -11.43 3.02 12.92
C LEU A 250 -11.10 1.65 13.53
N PHE A 251 -10.42 0.80 12.80
CA PHE A 251 -10.00 -0.52 13.32
C PHE A 251 -9.03 -0.39 14.49
N ALA A 252 -8.08 0.55 14.44
CA ALA A 252 -7.17 0.82 15.55
C ALA A 252 -7.92 1.29 16.80
N ALA A 253 -8.96 2.13 16.64
CA ALA A 253 -9.80 2.58 17.75
C ALA A 253 -10.59 1.43 18.40
N VAL A 254 -11.18 0.54 17.57
CA VAL A 254 -11.89 -0.65 18.08
C VAL A 254 -10.94 -1.57 18.83
N LEU A 255 -9.76 -1.85 18.28
CA LEU A 255 -8.76 -2.68 18.95
C LEU A 255 -8.20 -2.01 20.21
N GLY A 256 -7.98 -0.69 20.17
CA GLY A 256 -7.56 0.08 21.34
C GLY A 256 -8.56 0.04 22.49
N PHE A 257 -9.85 0.09 22.17
CA PHE A 257 -10.93 -0.04 23.16
C PHE A 257 -10.94 -1.43 23.83
N PHE A 258 -10.83 -2.52 23.05
CA PHE A 258 -10.93 -3.87 23.60
C PHE A 258 -9.64 -4.39 24.27
N PHE A 259 -8.46 -3.92 23.84
CA PHE A 259 -7.17 -4.49 24.25
C PHE A 259 -6.26 -3.51 25.02
N LEU A 260 -6.54 -2.22 24.97
CA LEU A 260 -5.70 -1.17 25.57
C LEU A 260 -6.49 -0.23 26.47
N ASP A 261 -7.75 -0.56 26.82
CA ASP A 261 -8.67 0.22 27.66
C ASP A 261 -8.82 1.69 27.19
N GLN A 262 -8.64 1.94 25.88
CA GLN A 262 -8.75 3.27 25.30
C GLN A 262 -10.20 3.62 25.01
N VAL A 263 -10.81 4.47 25.82
CA VAL A 263 -12.20 4.93 25.63
C VAL A 263 -12.22 6.12 24.67
N PRO A 264 -12.93 6.01 23.51
CA PRO A 264 -13.06 7.14 22.60
C PRO A 264 -13.89 8.26 23.24
N ASP A 265 -13.43 9.49 23.10
CA ASP A 265 -14.19 10.67 23.49
C ASP A 265 -15.13 11.16 22.37
N VAL A 266 -15.90 12.20 22.66
CA VAL A 266 -16.89 12.76 21.73
C VAL A 266 -16.27 13.20 20.41
N LEU A 267 -15.07 13.80 20.45
CA LEU A 267 -14.40 14.28 19.24
C LEU A 267 -13.93 13.12 18.35
N SER A 268 -13.48 12.02 18.96
CA SER A 268 -13.13 10.79 18.24
C SER A 268 -14.34 10.17 17.57
N ILE A 269 -15.52 10.15 18.24
CA ILE A 269 -16.77 9.66 17.66
C ILE A 269 -17.16 10.48 16.43
N VAL A 270 -17.07 11.82 16.51
CA VAL A 270 -17.30 12.71 15.35
C VAL A 270 -16.35 12.34 14.20
N GLY A 271 -15.05 12.14 14.51
CA GLY A 271 -14.07 11.73 13.51
C GLY A 271 -14.42 10.40 12.83
N TYR A 272 -14.90 9.40 13.58
CA TYR A 272 -15.36 8.12 13.01
C TYR A 272 -16.52 8.29 12.05
N VAL A 273 -17.53 9.09 12.43
CA VAL A 273 -18.69 9.40 11.58
C VAL A 273 -18.24 10.08 10.28
N VAL A 274 -17.29 11.01 10.35
CA VAL A 274 -16.74 11.71 9.18
C VAL A 274 -15.98 10.74 8.26
N ILE A 275 -15.14 9.84 8.79
CA ILE A 275 -14.40 8.84 8.00
C ILE A 275 -15.37 7.88 7.29
N ILE A 276 -16.35 7.35 8.03
CA ILE A 276 -17.36 6.43 7.47
C ILE A 276 -18.19 7.17 6.41
N GLY A 277 -18.65 8.39 6.71
CA GLY A 277 -19.42 9.22 5.80
C GLY A 277 -18.65 9.53 4.50
N ALA A 278 -17.35 9.82 4.58
CA ALA A 278 -16.50 10.03 3.42
C ALA A 278 -16.37 8.77 2.55
N ALA A 279 -16.16 7.60 3.18
CA ALA A 279 -16.02 6.33 2.46
C ALA A 279 -17.33 5.92 1.77
N VAL A 280 -18.45 5.97 2.48
CA VAL A 280 -19.79 5.65 1.96
C VAL A 280 -20.21 6.67 0.90
N GLY A 281 -20.07 7.97 1.17
CA GLY A 281 -20.41 9.06 0.25
C GLY A 281 -19.66 8.94 -1.08
N LYS A 282 -18.36 8.66 -1.03
CA LYS A 282 -17.56 8.37 -2.24
C LYS A 282 -18.13 7.19 -3.02
N GLN A 283 -18.49 6.11 -2.34
CA GLN A 283 -19.03 4.92 -2.99
C GLN A 283 -20.37 5.22 -3.69
N LEU A 284 -21.26 5.96 -3.02
CA LEU A 284 -22.56 6.36 -3.57
C LEU A 284 -22.40 7.28 -4.78
N VAL A 285 -21.55 8.30 -4.70
CA VAL A 285 -21.27 9.20 -5.84
C VAL A 285 -20.74 8.43 -7.04
N CYS A 286 -19.82 7.49 -6.82
CA CYS A 286 -19.30 6.64 -7.87
C CYS A 286 -20.39 5.76 -8.53
N GLN A 287 -21.29 5.18 -7.73
CA GLN A 287 -22.40 4.38 -8.23
C GLN A 287 -23.39 5.24 -9.02
N HIS A 288 -23.69 6.44 -8.54
CA HIS A 288 -24.59 7.37 -9.21
C HIS A 288 -24.03 7.82 -10.57
N LEU A 289 -22.73 8.16 -10.62
CA LEU A 289 -22.07 8.55 -11.86
C LEU A 289 -21.95 7.40 -12.86
N ALA A 290 -21.83 6.17 -12.39
CA ALA A 290 -21.79 4.98 -13.25
C ALA A 290 -23.16 4.65 -13.88
N LYS A 291 -24.27 5.08 -13.26
CA LYS A 291 -25.64 4.88 -13.75
C LYS A 291 -26.11 5.98 -14.72
N ARG A 292 -25.41 7.11 -14.82
CA ARG A 292 -25.77 8.16 -15.79
C ARG A 292 -25.45 7.67 -17.20
N PRO A 293 -26.47 7.63 -18.14
CA PRO A 293 -26.21 7.34 -19.53
C PRO A 293 -25.22 8.38 -20.07
N ALA A 294 -24.30 7.96 -20.93
CA ALA A 294 -23.42 8.89 -21.63
C ALA A 294 -24.28 9.92 -22.37
N ALA A 295 -24.06 11.22 -22.10
CA ALA A 295 -24.76 12.28 -22.78
C ALA A 295 -24.54 12.11 -24.31
N PRO A 296 -25.59 12.14 -25.15
CA PRO A 296 -25.42 12.08 -26.57
C PRO A 296 -24.79 13.42 -27.03
N GLY A 297 -23.51 13.43 -27.40
CA GLY A 297 -22.93 14.61 -28.00
C GLY A 297 -21.49 14.99 -27.65
N THR A 298 -20.59 14.06 -27.46
CA THR A 298 -19.15 14.32 -27.60
C THR A 298 -18.49 13.15 -28.31
N GLY A 299 -18.57 13.18 -29.64
CA GLY A 299 -17.94 12.19 -30.50
C GLY A 299 -16.43 12.38 -30.62
N GLU A 300 -15.69 12.25 -29.53
CA GLU A 300 -14.29 11.89 -29.59
C GLU A 300 -14.19 10.38 -29.38
N ARG A 301 -14.11 9.65 -30.48
CA ARG A 301 -13.66 8.26 -30.47
C ARG A 301 -12.25 8.24 -29.86
N MET A 302 -12.15 7.94 -28.57
CA MET A 302 -10.89 7.44 -28.05
C MET A 302 -10.60 6.13 -28.77
N GLN A 303 -9.67 6.17 -29.72
CA GLN A 303 -9.07 4.95 -30.24
C GLN A 303 -8.49 4.18 -29.05
N PRO A 304 -8.80 2.88 -28.90
CA PRO A 304 -8.14 2.05 -27.91
C PRO A 304 -6.63 2.06 -28.22
N PRO A 305 -5.75 2.06 -27.20
CA PRO A 305 -4.34 1.82 -27.42
C PRO A 305 -4.21 0.49 -28.15
N ALA A 306 -3.44 0.48 -29.26
CA ALA A 306 -3.22 -0.67 -30.10
C ALA A 306 -2.87 -1.90 -29.22
N SER A 307 -3.63 -2.96 -29.41
CA SER A 307 -3.29 -4.29 -28.91
C SER A 307 -1.85 -4.60 -29.37
N PRO A 308 -1.02 -5.25 -28.55
CA PRO A 308 0.26 -5.76 -29.05
C PRO A 308 -0.04 -6.58 -30.30
N ALA A 309 0.63 -6.23 -31.40
CA ALA A 309 0.43 -6.85 -32.70
C ALA A 309 0.43 -8.37 -32.52
N GLU A 310 -0.66 -9.01 -32.92
CA GLU A 310 -0.67 -10.43 -33.22
C GLU A 310 0.42 -10.66 -34.25
N VAL A 311 1.42 -11.43 -33.88
CA VAL A 311 2.43 -11.92 -34.82
C VAL A 311 1.67 -12.72 -35.88
N PRO A 312 1.76 -12.34 -37.18
CA PRO A 312 1.13 -13.13 -38.22
C PRO A 312 1.66 -14.57 -38.18
N PRO A 313 0.83 -15.58 -38.44
CA PRO A 313 1.33 -16.93 -38.49
C PRO A 313 2.39 -17.05 -39.59
N GLU A 314 3.53 -17.58 -39.20
CA GLU A 314 4.67 -17.90 -40.10
C GLU A 314 4.14 -18.85 -41.17
N ASN A 315 4.23 -18.40 -42.44
CA ASN A 315 3.89 -19.25 -43.58
C ASN A 315 4.82 -20.48 -43.57
N PRO A 316 4.28 -21.68 -43.80
CA PRO A 316 5.10 -22.88 -43.94
C PRO A 316 6.05 -22.71 -45.15
N PRO A 317 7.28 -23.25 -45.11
CA PRO A 317 8.24 -23.09 -46.20
C PRO A 317 7.72 -23.76 -47.47
N GLU A 318 7.67 -22.98 -48.55
CA GLU A 318 7.35 -23.49 -49.89
C GLU A 318 8.26 -24.67 -50.27
N GLY A 319 7.60 -25.75 -50.68
CA GLY A 319 8.25 -26.98 -51.12
C GLY A 319 9.18 -26.72 -52.33
N ARG A 320 10.41 -27.13 -52.17
CA ARG A 320 11.36 -27.25 -53.30
C ARG A 320 10.80 -28.27 -54.30
N ASP A 321 10.43 -27.76 -55.46
CA ASP A 321 10.16 -28.50 -56.65
C ASP A 321 11.43 -29.26 -57.08
N LYS A 322 11.39 -30.60 -57.02
CA LYS A 322 12.40 -31.48 -57.58
C LYS A 322 11.90 -31.97 -58.92
N SER A 323 12.26 -31.26 -59.99
CA SER A 323 12.23 -31.81 -61.34
C SER A 323 13.35 -32.87 -61.49
N PRO A 324 13.11 -34.02 -62.07
CA PRO A 324 14.15 -35.02 -62.36
C PRO A 324 14.94 -34.61 -63.60
N PRO A 325 16.22 -34.99 -63.72
CA PRO A 325 16.99 -34.77 -64.93
C PRO A 325 16.65 -35.82 -65.98
N GLU A 326 16.28 -35.36 -67.15
CA GLU A 326 16.31 -36.16 -68.35
C GLU A 326 17.72 -36.23 -68.89
N GLY A 327 18.15 -37.43 -69.43
CA GLY A 327 19.24 -37.67 -70.26
C GLY A 327 20.33 -38.55 -69.70
#